data_9b29d5c2fd67fec7c6bc768ade4621ed
#
_entry.id   9b29d5c2fd67fec7c6bc768ade4621ed
#
_cell.length_a   1.000
_cell.length_b   1.000
_cell.length_c   1.000
_cell.angle_alpha   90.00
_cell.angle_beta   90.00
_cell.angle_gamma   90.00
#
_symmetry.space_group_name_H-M   'P 1'
#
loop_
_entity.id
_entity.type
_entity.pdbx_description
1 polymer ?
#
loop_
_entity_poly.entity_id
_entity_poly.type
_entity_poly.pdbx_seq_one_letter_code
_entity_poly.pdbx_strand_id
1 'polypeptide(L)'
;CDTTQALTDAYESVKRLGEQFFKDAGVFIECFIDKARHVEVQIFGDGKGQVVAFGERDCSLQRRNQKVVEETPAANLPEATRKKLHQAAVELGKCVNYRSAGTVEFIYDANRDEFYFLEVNTRLQVEHPVTEMVTGLDLIECMLKVAAGDELDWTYLNNIQPKGAAIEVRVYAEDPVKNFQPSPGVLTEVTFPEGTRVDTWVKTGTEISQYFDPMIAKIIVHADDRAAAIEKLKTVLAETRLNGISTNLDY
;
A
#
# COMPACT_ATOMS: atom_id res chain seq x y z
N CYS A 1 14.93 -0.52 21.73
CA CYS A 1 15.85 -0.41 22.88
C CYS A 1 15.56 -1.54 23.86
N ASP A 2 16.55 -2.41 24.07
CA ASP A 2 16.37 -3.62 24.90
C ASP A 2 16.88 -3.42 26.35
N THR A 3 17.48 -2.28 26.64
CA THR A 3 18.00 -1.93 27.95
C THR A 3 17.70 -0.48 28.30
N THR A 4 17.67 -0.18 29.61
CA THR A 4 17.47 1.20 30.08
C THR A 4 18.59 2.12 29.60
N GLN A 5 19.85 1.64 29.52
CA GLN A 5 20.95 2.44 29.01
C GLN A 5 20.75 2.76 27.52
N ALA A 6 20.39 1.76 26.68
CA ALA A 6 20.12 1.99 25.26
C ALA A 6 18.96 2.97 25.05
N LEU A 7 17.93 2.92 25.91
CA LEU A 7 16.82 3.86 25.86
C LEU A 7 17.28 5.30 26.17
N THR A 8 18.11 5.47 27.22
CA THR A 8 18.64 6.79 27.58
C THR A 8 19.50 7.38 26.46
N ASP A 9 20.38 6.58 25.87
CA ASP A 9 21.27 7.02 24.79
C ASP A 9 20.48 7.37 23.53
N ALA A 10 19.44 6.56 23.19
CA ALA A 10 18.56 6.82 22.08
C ALA A 10 17.72 8.09 22.29
N TYR A 11 17.19 8.29 23.49
CA TYR A 11 16.40 9.49 23.84
C TYR A 11 17.18 10.78 23.60
N GLU A 12 18.41 10.87 24.15
CA GLU A 12 19.26 12.04 23.98
C GLU A 12 19.64 12.27 22.49
N SER A 13 19.89 11.18 21.77
CA SER A 13 20.20 11.28 20.33
C SER A 13 19.02 11.77 19.50
N VAL A 14 17.83 11.21 19.70
CA VAL A 14 16.61 11.59 18.97
C VAL A 14 16.19 13.01 19.30
N LYS A 15 16.25 13.39 20.57
CA LYS A 15 15.97 14.77 21.03
C LYS A 15 16.86 15.79 20.32
N ARG A 16 18.17 15.53 20.25
CA ARG A 16 19.12 16.41 19.54
C ARG A 16 18.81 16.52 18.04
N LEU A 17 18.48 15.39 17.40
CA LEU A 17 18.11 15.36 15.97
C LEU A 17 16.80 16.12 15.73
N GLY A 18 15.79 15.93 16.60
CA GLY A 18 14.54 16.66 16.54
C GLY A 18 14.74 18.17 16.63
N GLU A 19 15.53 18.64 17.59
CA GLU A 19 15.85 20.06 17.74
C GLU A 19 16.62 20.61 16.53
N GLN A 20 17.58 19.84 16.01
CA GLN A 20 18.40 20.27 14.86
C GLN A 20 17.58 20.40 13.57
N PHE A 21 16.76 19.40 13.24
CA PHE A 21 16.09 19.32 11.93
C PHE A 21 14.66 19.85 11.94
N PHE A 22 13.95 19.69 13.04
CA PHE A 22 12.53 20.07 13.14
C PHE A 22 12.27 21.25 14.08
N LYS A 23 13.30 21.74 14.77
CA LYS A 23 13.19 22.82 15.78
C LYS A 23 12.26 22.44 16.94
N ASP A 24 12.09 21.16 17.17
CA ASP A 24 11.28 20.57 18.26
C ASP A 24 12.07 19.44 18.92
N ALA A 25 12.22 19.53 20.24
CA ALA A 25 12.90 18.53 21.06
C ALA A 25 11.93 17.51 21.69
N GLY A 26 10.64 17.56 21.33
CA GLY A 26 9.64 16.62 21.82
C GLY A 26 9.94 15.18 21.37
N VAL A 27 9.96 14.25 22.31
CA VAL A 27 10.17 12.81 22.06
C VAL A 27 9.12 12.02 22.84
N PHE A 28 8.56 11.02 22.21
CA PHE A 28 7.69 10.05 22.86
C PHE A 28 8.23 8.63 22.66
N ILE A 29 7.77 7.70 23.45
CA ILE A 29 8.22 6.30 23.44
C ILE A 29 7.04 5.44 23.00
N GLU A 30 7.28 4.59 22.01
CA GLU A 30 6.31 3.61 21.53
C GLU A 30 6.78 2.18 21.81
N CYS A 31 5.84 1.27 21.99
CA CYS A 31 6.13 -0.15 22.10
C CYS A 31 6.59 -0.69 20.75
N PHE A 32 7.77 -1.30 20.69
CA PHE A 32 8.24 -2.00 19.52
C PHE A 32 7.54 -3.35 19.39
N ILE A 33 6.98 -3.63 18.22
CA ILE A 33 6.32 -4.89 17.89
C ILE A 33 7.24 -5.67 16.95
N ASP A 34 7.78 -6.77 17.45
CA ASP A 34 8.60 -7.66 16.64
C ASP A 34 7.74 -8.39 15.60
N LYS A 35 8.24 -8.49 14.37
CA LYS A 35 7.52 -9.10 13.24
C LYS A 35 6.14 -8.50 12.99
N ALA A 36 6.02 -7.20 13.18
CA ALA A 36 4.82 -6.44 12.88
C ALA A 36 4.41 -6.61 11.42
N ARG A 37 3.11 -6.83 11.18
CA ARG A 37 2.55 -6.75 9.83
C ARG A 37 1.92 -5.37 9.63
N HIS A 38 2.11 -4.82 8.44
CA HIS A 38 1.48 -3.59 8.01
C HIS A 38 0.16 -3.96 7.31
N VAL A 39 -0.94 -3.78 8.01
CA VAL A 39 -2.28 -4.02 7.48
C VAL A 39 -3.04 -2.71 7.43
N GLU A 40 -3.69 -2.44 6.31
CA GLU A 40 -4.39 -1.17 6.11
C GLU A 40 -5.81 -1.40 5.57
N VAL A 41 -6.72 -0.50 5.88
CA VAL A 41 -8.13 -0.59 5.46
C VAL A 41 -8.46 0.55 4.51
N GLN A 42 -8.91 0.20 3.30
CA GLN A 42 -9.44 1.18 2.36
C GLN A 42 -10.79 1.68 2.83
N ILE A 43 -10.90 2.96 3.14
CA ILE A 43 -12.19 3.60 3.44
C ILE A 43 -12.61 4.54 2.33
N PHE A 44 -13.91 4.79 2.27
CA PHE A 44 -14.51 5.80 1.41
C PHE A 44 -15.69 6.47 2.11
N GLY A 45 -15.77 7.79 2.07
CA GLY A 45 -16.79 8.56 2.77
C GLY A 45 -17.47 9.61 1.90
N ASP A 46 -18.68 10.02 2.32
CA ASP A 46 -19.47 11.06 1.63
C ASP A 46 -19.24 12.49 2.19
N GLY A 47 -18.51 12.60 3.30
CA GLY A 47 -18.34 13.87 4.02
C GLY A 47 -19.56 14.26 4.87
N LYS A 48 -20.54 13.39 5.04
CA LYS A 48 -21.82 13.64 5.76
C LYS A 48 -22.10 12.55 6.80
N GLY A 49 -21.12 11.72 7.12
CA GLY A 49 -21.21 10.68 8.14
C GLY A 49 -21.38 9.26 7.60
N GLN A 50 -21.57 9.06 6.30
CA GLN A 50 -21.50 7.73 5.71
C GLN A 50 -20.05 7.39 5.35
N VAL A 51 -19.58 6.25 5.85
CA VAL A 51 -18.24 5.71 5.57
C VAL A 51 -18.34 4.20 5.40
N VAL A 52 -17.70 3.67 4.39
CA VAL A 52 -17.62 2.24 4.09
C VAL A 52 -16.15 1.81 4.04
N ALA A 53 -15.88 0.55 4.40
CA ALA A 53 -14.61 -0.12 4.21
C ALA A 53 -14.70 -1.09 3.02
N PHE A 54 -13.75 -1.02 2.08
CA PHE A 54 -13.68 -1.88 0.90
C PHE A 54 -12.70 -3.05 1.06
N GLY A 55 -12.41 -3.43 2.28
CA GLY A 55 -11.47 -4.48 2.61
C GLY A 55 -10.12 -3.94 3.09
N GLU A 56 -9.27 -4.87 3.49
CA GLU A 56 -7.92 -4.58 3.94
C GLU A 56 -6.88 -5.05 2.92
N ARG A 57 -5.70 -4.44 2.99
CA ARG A 57 -4.49 -4.83 2.27
C ARG A 57 -3.39 -5.18 3.26
N ASP A 58 -2.57 -6.14 2.92
CA ASP A 58 -1.30 -6.41 3.59
C ASP A 58 -0.18 -5.78 2.78
N CYS A 59 0.56 -4.89 3.41
CA CYS A 59 1.67 -4.15 2.84
C CYS A 59 2.98 -4.44 3.60
N SER A 60 3.12 -5.63 4.18
CA SER A 60 4.26 -5.99 5.03
C SER A 60 5.55 -6.25 4.23
N LEU A 61 5.44 -6.59 2.94
CA LEU A 61 6.61 -6.78 2.09
C LEU A 61 7.18 -5.42 1.67
N GLN A 62 8.15 -4.98 2.44
CA GLN A 62 8.75 -3.67 2.31
C GLN A 62 10.27 -3.76 2.19
N ARG A 63 10.86 -2.80 1.52
CA ARG A 63 12.29 -2.56 1.48
C ARG A 63 12.59 -1.19 2.06
N ARG A 64 13.32 -1.12 3.17
CA ARG A 64 13.65 0.16 3.87
C ARG A 64 12.40 1.00 4.16
N ASN A 65 11.35 0.36 4.68
CA ASN A 65 10.04 0.96 4.97
C ASN A 65 9.28 1.46 3.73
N GLN A 66 9.68 1.05 2.53
CA GLN A 66 8.96 1.32 1.29
C GLN A 66 8.24 0.05 0.84
N LYS A 67 6.93 0.14 0.64
CA LYS A 67 6.09 -0.96 0.13
C LYS A 67 6.59 -1.41 -1.24
N VAL A 68 6.68 -2.71 -1.47
CA VAL A 68 7.13 -3.32 -2.74
C VAL A 68 6.11 -4.29 -3.29
N VAL A 69 5.45 -5.05 -2.40
CA VAL A 69 4.37 -5.98 -2.75
C VAL A 69 3.21 -5.74 -1.81
N GLU A 70 2.03 -5.61 -2.36
CA GLU A 70 0.77 -5.44 -1.64
C GLU A 70 -0.23 -6.52 -2.05
N GLU A 71 -0.97 -7.06 -1.10
CA GLU A 71 -1.98 -8.09 -1.37
C GLU A 71 -3.30 -7.84 -0.64
N THR A 72 -4.37 -8.32 -1.22
CA THR A 72 -5.69 -8.37 -0.60
C THR A 72 -6.40 -9.68 -0.96
N PRO A 73 -7.14 -10.31 -0.02
CA PRO A 73 -7.19 -10.00 1.41
C PRO A 73 -5.87 -10.33 2.14
N ALA A 74 -5.66 -9.74 3.31
CA ALA A 74 -4.50 -10.02 4.14
C ALA A 74 -4.47 -11.51 4.54
N ALA A 75 -3.38 -12.21 4.16
CA ALA A 75 -3.25 -13.64 4.41
C ALA A 75 -3.19 -13.95 5.91
N ASN A 76 -3.80 -15.06 6.33
CA ASN A 76 -3.78 -15.55 7.73
C ASN A 76 -4.20 -14.48 8.77
N LEU A 77 -5.04 -13.53 8.40
CA LEU A 77 -5.67 -12.61 9.34
C LEU A 77 -6.96 -13.27 9.85
N PRO A 78 -7.11 -13.48 11.19
CA PRO A 78 -8.34 -14.06 11.74
C PRO A 78 -9.56 -13.23 11.37
N GLU A 79 -10.66 -13.87 11.03
CA GLU A 79 -11.88 -13.19 10.57
C GLU A 79 -12.46 -12.23 11.63
N ALA A 80 -12.34 -12.58 12.90
CA ALA A 80 -12.77 -11.71 14.00
C ALA A 80 -11.93 -10.43 14.07
N THR A 81 -10.63 -10.53 13.84
CA THR A 81 -9.70 -9.40 13.84
C THR A 81 -9.90 -8.55 12.59
N ARG A 82 -10.11 -9.16 11.42
CA ARG A 82 -10.48 -8.48 10.18
C ARG A 82 -11.70 -7.58 10.38
N LYS A 83 -12.77 -8.12 10.97
CA LYS A 83 -13.99 -7.35 11.25
C LYS A 83 -13.75 -6.18 12.19
N LYS A 84 -12.94 -6.37 13.23
CA LYS A 84 -12.58 -5.29 14.17
C LYS A 84 -11.76 -4.20 13.49
N LEU A 85 -10.80 -4.56 12.61
CA LEU A 85 -10.02 -3.61 11.82
C LEU A 85 -10.92 -2.76 10.92
N HIS A 86 -11.81 -3.40 10.15
CA HIS A 86 -12.75 -2.68 9.28
C HIS A 86 -13.67 -1.76 10.09
N GLN A 87 -14.21 -2.25 11.20
CA GLN A 87 -15.07 -1.46 12.08
C GLN A 87 -14.33 -0.25 12.64
N ALA A 88 -13.12 -0.44 13.16
CA ALA A 88 -12.31 0.66 13.71
C ALA A 88 -12.02 1.74 12.66
N ALA A 89 -11.69 1.33 11.42
CA ALA A 89 -11.45 2.25 10.32
C ALA A 89 -12.70 3.04 9.92
N VAL A 90 -13.85 2.38 9.85
CA VAL A 90 -15.15 3.03 9.56
C VAL A 90 -15.55 4.00 10.66
N GLU A 91 -15.41 3.61 11.93
CA GLU A 91 -15.74 4.48 13.07
C GLU A 91 -14.85 5.72 13.10
N LEU A 92 -13.55 5.55 12.85
CA LEU A 92 -12.62 6.68 12.75
C LEU A 92 -13.05 7.64 11.63
N GLY A 93 -13.36 7.11 10.44
CA GLY A 93 -13.83 7.91 9.31
C GLY A 93 -15.13 8.66 9.63
N LYS A 94 -16.09 8.01 10.32
CA LYS A 94 -17.35 8.64 10.74
C LYS A 94 -17.15 9.76 11.74
N CYS A 95 -16.24 9.60 12.70
CA CYS A 95 -15.94 10.63 13.70
C CYS A 95 -15.50 11.98 13.10
N VAL A 96 -14.90 11.95 11.91
CA VAL A 96 -14.40 13.16 11.25
C VAL A 96 -15.21 13.54 10.01
N ASN A 97 -16.35 12.89 9.75
CA ASN A 97 -17.14 13.05 8.55
C ASN A 97 -16.25 12.92 7.30
N TYR A 98 -15.48 11.83 7.22
CA TYR A 98 -14.50 11.63 6.16
C TYR A 98 -15.13 11.72 4.77
N ARG A 99 -14.43 12.35 3.82
CA ARG A 99 -14.91 12.52 2.45
C ARG A 99 -13.91 11.95 1.45
N SER A 100 -14.41 11.19 0.47
CA SER A 100 -13.62 10.60 -0.60
C SER A 100 -12.81 9.36 -0.15
N ALA A 101 -11.84 8.93 -0.94
CA ALA A 101 -11.00 7.78 -0.63
C ALA A 101 -9.95 8.11 0.44
N GLY A 102 -9.72 7.20 1.35
CA GLY A 102 -8.66 7.26 2.35
C GLY A 102 -8.28 5.87 2.82
N THR A 103 -7.17 5.78 3.51
CA THR A 103 -6.67 4.52 4.05
C THR A 103 -6.28 4.69 5.51
N VAL A 104 -6.77 3.79 6.35
CA VAL A 104 -6.39 3.71 7.76
C VAL A 104 -5.36 2.61 7.90
N GLU A 105 -4.17 2.95 8.33
CA GLU A 105 -3.04 2.03 8.50
C GLU A 105 -2.93 1.55 9.94
N PHE A 106 -2.63 0.26 10.08
CA PHE A 106 -2.47 -0.42 11.36
C PHE A 106 -1.20 -1.28 11.37
N ILE A 107 -0.62 -1.42 12.55
CA ILE A 107 0.37 -2.43 12.86
C ILE A 107 -0.36 -3.62 13.47
N TYR A 108 -0.23 -4.80 12.89
CA TYR A 108 -0.82 -6.03 13.39
C TYR A 108 0.26 -6.95 13.98
N ASP A 109 0.10 -7.29 15.27
CA ASP A 109 0.89 -8.29 15.98
C ASP A 109 0.22 -9.67 15.86
N ALA A 110 0.73 -10.50 14.97
CA ALA A 110 0.18 -11.83 14.74
C ALA A 110 0.37 -12.80 15.93
N ASN A 111 1.33 -12.53 16.84
CA ASN A 111 1.58 -13.38 18.00
C ASN A 111 0.53 -13.16 19.10
N ARG A 112 0.01 -11.94 19.21
CA ARG A 112 -1.00 -11.54 20.22
C ARG A 112 -2.41 -11.46 19.65
N ASP A 113 -2.54 -11.51 18.31
CA ASP A 113 -3.79 -11.19 17.58
C ASP A 113 -4.34 -9.82 17.95
N GLU A 114 -3.45 -8.83 18.03
CA GLU A 114 -3.75 -7.43 18.37
C GLU A 114 -3.33 -6.50 17.25
N PHE A 115 -4.06 -5.42 17.06
CA PHE A 115 -3.69 -4.38 16.10
C PHE A 115 -3.68 -2.99 16.75
N TYR A 116 -2.83 -2.15 16.23
CA TYR A 116 -2.62 -0.79 16.73
C TYR A 116 -2.72 0.19 15.57
N PHE A 117 -3.42 1.29 15.81
CA PHE A 117 -3.53 2.38 14.85
C PHE A 117 -2.15 2.99 14.58
N LEU A 118 -1.84 3.23 13.31
CA LEU A 118 -0.60 3.89 12.90
C LEU A 118 -0.88 5.30 12.40
N GLU A 119 -1.59 5.41 11.27
CA GLU A 119 -1.92 6.71 10.65
C GLU A 119 -3.12 6.62 9.71
N VAL A 120 -3.58 7.78 9.24
CA VAL A 120 -4.55 7.88 8.14
C VAL A 120 -3.92 8.59 6.97
N ASN A 121 -3.90 7.92 5.82
CA ASN A 121 -3.56 8.56 4.55
C ASN A 121 -4.82 9.12 3.91
N THR A 122 -4.94 10.46 3.93
CA THR A 122 -6.14 11.18 3.45
C THR A 122 -6.11 11.42 1.93
N ARG A 123 -5.73 10.41 1.18
CA ARG A 123 -5.59 10.39 -0.27
C ARG A 123 -5.73 8.98 -0.80
N LEU A 124 -5.89 8.87 -2.13
CA LEU A 124 -5.72 7.58 -2.78
C LEU A 124 -4.26 7.13 -2.70
N GLN A 125 -4.04 5.87 -2.38
CA GLN A 125 -2.70 5.29 -2.29
C GLN A 125 -2.31 4.56 -3.58
N VAL A 126 -1.01 4.29 -3.73
CA VAL A 126 -0.43 3.60 -4.90
C VAL A 126 -1.05 2.21 -5.07
N GLU A 127 -1.27 1.50 -3.97
CA GLU A 127 -1.75 0.12 -3.86
C GLU A 127 -3.28 -0.04 -3.95
N HIS A 128 -4.03 1.03 -4.24
CA HIS A 128 -5.49 0.94 -4.42
C HIS A 128 -5.95 -0.09 -5.48
N PRO A 129 -5.17 -0.37 -6.54
CA PRO A 129 -5.60 -1.30 -7.58
C PRO A 129 -5.96 -2.70 -7.10
N VAL A 130 -5.29 -3.23 -6.06
CA VAL A 130 -5.65 -4.56 -5.55
C VAL A 130 -7.06 -4.57 -4.94
N THR A 131 -7.47 -3.47 -4.29
CA THR A 131 -8.84 -3.33 -3.79
C THR A 131 -9.84 -3.24 -4.94
N GLU A 132 -9.54 -2.49 -5.98
CA GLU A 132 -10.39 -2.40 -7.18
C GLU A 132 -10.57 -3.77 -7.85
N MET A 133 -9.50 -4.55 -7.96
CA MET A 133 -9.53 -5.88 -8.59
C MET A 133 -10.46 -6.86 -7.87
N VAL A 134 -10.52 -6.84 -6.54
CA VAL A 134 -11.37 -7.76 -5.78
C VAL A 134 -12.79 -7.24 -5.58
N THR A 135 -13.01 -5.92 -5.65
CA THR A 135 -14.34 -5.31 -5.45
C THR A 135 -15.07 -5.02 -6.74
N GLY A 136 -14.35 -4.88 -7.85
CA GLY A 136 -14.91 -4.43 -9.14
C GLY A 136 -15.23 -2.93 -9.18
N LEU A 137 -14.76 -2.15 -8.20
CA LEU A 137 -14.93 -0.69 -8.16
C LEU A 137 -13.81 0.01 -8.93
N ASP A 138 -14.14 1.18 -9.47
CA ASP A 138 -13.18 2.22 -9.83
C ASP A 138 -13.23 3.31 -8.75
N LEU A 139 -12.21 3.32 -7.89
CA LEU A 139 -12.12 4.28 -6.79
C LEU A 139 -11.90 5.71 -7.29
N ILE A 140 -11.23 5.87 -8.42
CA ILE A 140 -11.00 7.19 -9.04
C ILE A 140 -12.33 7.73 -9.55
N GLU A 141 -13.13 6.91 -10.22
CA GLU A 141 -14.48 7.30 -10.65
C GLU A 141 -15.36 7.72 -9.47
N CYS A 142 -15.34 6.93 -8.37
CA CYS A 142 -16.04 7.29 -7.15
C CYS A 142 -15.58 8.64 -6.58
N MET A 143 -14.26 8.88 -6.55
CA MET A 143 -13.70 10.16 -6.09
C MET A 143 -14.15 11.33 -6.96
N LEU A 144 -14.16 11.18 -8.28
CA LEU A 144 -14.61 12.21 -9.23
C LEU A 144 -16.09 12.51 -9.05
N LYS A 145 -16.94 11.51 -8.89
CA LYS A 145 -18.37 11.68 -8.60
C LYS A 145 -18.60 12.47 -7.31
N VAL A 146 -17.94 12.08 -6.21
CA VAL A 146 -18.06 12.82 -4.93
C VAL A 146 -17.53 14.26 -5.05
N ALA A 147 -16.46 14.48 -5.81
CA ALA A 147 -15.93 15.82 -6.05
C ALA A 147 -16.89 16.68 -6.87
N ALA A 148 -17.57 16.10 -7.86
CA ALA A 148 -18.60 16.76 -8.67
C ALA A 148 -19.89 17.05 -7.88
N GLY A 149 -20.07 16.42 -6.73
CA GLY A 149 -21.29 16.55 -5.92
C GLY A 149 -22.35 15.53 -6.26
N ASP A 150 -22.01 14.53 -7.05
CA ASP A 150 -22.93 13.45 -7.41
C ASP A 150 -23.19 12.53 -6.21
N GLU A 151 -24.40 12.00 -6.13
CA GLU A 151 -24.75 10.99 -5.14
C GLU A 151 -24.27 9.61 -5.58
N LEU A 152 -23.58 8.90 -4.67
CA LEU A 152 -23.21 7.51 -4.86
C LEU A 152 -24.31 6.58 -4.34
N ASP A 153 -24.44 5.41 -4.94
CA ASP A 153 -25.31 4.35 -4.39
C ASP A 153 -24.67 3.69 -3.16
N TRP A 154 -24.92 4.29 -2.01
CA TRP A 154 -24.41 3.80 -0.71
C TRP A 154 -24.96 2.42 -0.34
N THR A 155 -26.15 2.05 -0.84
CA THR A 155 -26.69 0.70 -0.66
C THR A 155 -25.83 -0.32 -1.38
N TYR A 156 -25.44 -0.03 -2.62
CA TYR A 156 -24.53 -0.86 -3.39
C TYR A 156 -23.16 -0.92 -2.72
N LEU A 157 -22.55 0.23 -2.39
CA LEU A 157 -21.20 0.29 -1.81
C LEU A 157 -21.09 -0.47 -0.49
N ASN A 158 -22.10 -0.40 0.38
CA ASN A 158 -22.12 -1.12 1.66
C ASN A 158 -22.29 -2.63 1.53
N ASN A 159 -22.78 -3.11 0.38
CA ASN A 159 -23.03 -4.53 0.14
C ASN A 159 -21.99 -5.20 -0.78
N ILE A 160 -20.95 -4.48 -1.19
CA ILE A 160 -19.86 -5.06 -1.98
C ILE A 160 -19.17 -6.16 -1.18
N GLN A 161 -19.03 -7.31 -1.83
CA GLN A 161 -18.27 -8.43 -1.29
C GLN A 161 -17.03 -8.64 -2.15
N PRO A 162 -15.82 -8.45 -1.60
CA PRO A 162 -14.59 -8.75 -2.31
C PRO A 162 -14.54 -10.22 -2.76
N LYS A 163 -14.02 -10.47 -3.96
CA LYS A 163 -13.94 -11.81 -4.56
C LYS A 163 -12.51 -12.12 -4.95
N GLY A 164 -12.06 -13.34 -4.63
CA GLY A 164 -10.73 -13.81 -4.98
C GLY A 164 -9.63 -13.15 -4.19
N ALA A 165 -8.45 -13.06 -4.78
CA ALA A 165 -7.28 -12.42 -4.23
C ALA A 165 -6.54 -11.62 -5.31
N ALA A 166 -6.00 -10.47 -4.96
CA ALA A 166 -5.20 -9.64 -5.84
C ALA A 166 -3.84 -9.33 -5.20
N ILE A 167 -2.82 -9.26 -6.05
CA ILE A 167 -1.45 -8.91 -5.64
C ILE A 167 -0.95 -7.84 -6.60
N GLU A 168 -0.36 -6.79 -6.06
CA GLU A 168 0.35 -5.75 -6.78
C GLU A 168 1.84 -5.84 -6.47
N VAL A 169 2.68 -5.62 -7.47
CA VAL A 169 4.12 -5.40 -7.29
C VAL A 169 4.51 -4.08 -7.91
N ARG A 170 5.39 -3.36 -7.22
CA ARG A 170 5.94 -2.10 -7.71
C ARG A 170 7.25 -2.37 -8.43
N VAL A 171 7.33 -1.93 -9.67
CA VAL A 171 8.54 -2.04 -10.48
C VAL A 171 9.30 -0.72 -10.43
N TYR A 172 10.54 -0.79 -9.95
CA TYR A 172 11.43 0.35 -9.77
C TYR A 172 12.63 0.28 -10.70
N ALA A 173 13.03 1.42 -11.24
CA ALA A 173 14.29 1.61 -11.99
C ALA A 173 15.47 1.69 -11.03
N GLU A 174 15.78 0.59 -10.38
CA GLU A 174 16.83 0.45 -9.35
C GLU A 174 17.64 -0.82 -9.61
N ASP A 175 18.93 -0.80 -9.24
CA ASP A 175 19.84 -1.94 -9.38
C ASP A 175 19.95 -2.71 -8.06
N PRO A 176 19.30 -3.88 -7.91
CA PRO A 176 19.36 -4.68 -6.68
C PRO A 176 20.78 -5.11 -6.30
N VAL A 177 21.63 -5.37 -7.30
CA VAL A 177 23.02 -5.79 -7.08
C VAL A 177 23.88 -4.65 -6.50
N LYS A 178 23.54 -3.41 -6.86
CA LYS A 178 24.17 -2.20 -6.34
C LYS A 178 23.39 -1.57 -5.18
N ASN A 179 22.84 -2.42 -4.32
CA ASN A 179 22.10 -1.95 -3.13
C ASN A 179 20.94 -0.99 -3.48
N PHE A 180 20.23 -1.31 -4.60
CA PHE A 180 19.08 -0.55 -5.10
C PHE A 180 19.40 0.94 -5.39
N GLN A 181 20.56 1.19 -5.96
CA GLN A 181 20.84 2.52 -6.51
C GLN A 181 19.94 2.79 -7.71
N PRO A 182 19.49 4.05 -7.90
CA PRO A 182 18.75 4.44 -9.09
C PRO A 182 19.50 4.04 -10.39
N SER A 183 18.75 3.51 -11.34
CA SER A 183 19.28 3.08 -12.65
C SER A 183 18.67 3.96 -13.75
N PRO A 184 19.19 5.17 -13.97
CA PRO A 184 18.74 6.04 -15.05
C PRO A 184 19.19 5.50 -16.42
N GLY A 185 18.47 5.86 -17.48
CA GLY A 185 18.80 5.46 -18.85
C GLY A 185 17.58 5.38 -19.74
N VAL A 186 17.76 4.86 -20.94
CA VAL A 186 16.67 4.71 -21.91
C VAL A 186 16.18 3.28 -21.94
N LEU A 187 14.88 3.09 -21.78
CA LEU A 187 14.22 1.79 -21.94
C LEU A 187 14.23 1.40 -23.42
N THR A 188 15.01 0.38 -23.75
CA THR A 188 15.15 -0.14 -25.14
C THR A 188 14.03 -1.11 -25.51
N GLU A 189 13.40 -1.73 -24.52
CA GLU A 189 12.24 -2.60 -24.67
C GLU A 189 11.33 -2.47 -23.44
N VAL A 190 10.01 -2.34 -23.67
CA VAL A 190 8.97 -2.37 -22.66
C VAL A 190 7.86 -3.26 -23.18
N THR A 191 7.69 -4.43 -22.56
CA THR A 191 6.64 -5.40 -22.89
C THR A 191 6.02 -5.97 -21.63
N PHE A 192 4.70 -5.94 -21.56
CA PHE A 192 3.93 -6.56 -20.50
C PHE A 192 2.99 -7.61 -21.11
N PRO A 193 2.72 -8.73 -20.41
CA PRO A 193 1.79 -9.75 -20.88
C PRO A 193 0.37 -9.21 -21.07
N GLU A 194 -0.29 -9.66 -22.14
CA GLU A 194 -1.69 -9.32 -22.40
C GLU A 194 -2.61 -9.85 -21.28
N GLY A 195 -3.71 -9.13 -21.03
CA GLY A 195 -4.68 -9.51 -20.00
C GLY A 195 -4.22 -9.28 -18.56
N THR A 196 -3.07 -8.61 -18.37
CA THR A 196 -2.59 -8.16 -17.07
C THR A 196 -2.87 -6.68 -16.88
N ARG A 197 -3.36 -6.28 -15.71
CA ARG A 197 -3.44 -4.86 -15.39
C ARG A 197 -2.06 -4.32 -15.09
N VAL A 198 -1.64 -3.32 -15.84
CA VAL A 198 -0.38 -2.61 -15.62
C VAL A 198 -0.65 -1.12 -15.61
N ASP A 199 -0.42 -0.50 -14.47
CA ASP A 199 -0.49 0.95 -14.34
C ASP A 199 0.93 1.51 -14.54
N THR A 200 1.20 2.12 -15.70
CA THR A 200 2.54 2.56 -16.09
C THR A 200 2.50 3.83 -16.93
N TRP A 201 3.58 4.59 -16.87
CA TRP A 201 3.81 5.77 -17.71
C TRP A 201 4.91 5.56 -18.76
N VAL A 202 5.61 4.39 -18.71
CA VAL A 202 6.74 4.13 -19.60
C VAL A 202 6.34 3.32 -20.82
N LYS A 203 7.12 3.50 -21.88
CA LYS A 203 7.09 2.73 -23.11
C LYS A 203 8.51 2.60 -23.67
N THR A 204 8.71 1.74 -24.65
CA THR A 204 9.98 1.65 -25.39
C THR A 204 10.40 3.03 -25.86
N GLY A 205 11.66 3.40 -25.58
CA GLY A 205 12.23 4.71 -25.87
C GLY A 205 12.08 5.75 -24.75
N THR A 206 11.38 5.44 -23.65
CA THR A 206 11.27 6.36 -22.49
C THR A 206 12.61 6.48 -21.78
N GLU A 207 13.04 7.72 -21.54
CA GLU A 207 14.22 8.04 -20.72
C GLU A 207 13.82 8.13 -19.24
N ILE A 208 14.50 7.36 -18.40
CA ILE A 208 14.34 7.34 -16.95
C ILE A 208 15.37 8.27 -16.33
N SER A 209 14.88 9.26 -15.57
CA SER A 209 15.70 10.25 -14.88
C SER A 209 16.02 9.78 -13.45
N GLN A 210 17.20 10.19 -12.94
CA GLN A 210 17.57 9.99 -11.53
C GLN A 210 16.96 11.04 -10.57
N TYR A 211 16.25 12.05 -11.07
CA TYR A 211 15.75 13.16 -10.28
C TYR A 211 14.31 13.01 -9.79
N PHE A 212 13.63 11.94 -10.22
CA PHE A 212 12.24 11.65 -9.86
C PHE A 212 12.14 10.29 -9.19
N ASP A 213 10.94 9.99 -8.68
CA ASP A 213 10.63 8.67 -8.11
C ASP A 213 10.98 7.55 -9.13
N PRO A 214 11.73 6.53 -8.71
CA PRO A 214 12.17 5.46 -9.61
C PRO A 214 11.06 4.47 -9.99
N MET A 215 9.83 4.59 -9.47
CA MET A 215 8.73 3.69 -9.80
C MET A 215 8.29 3.91 -11.25
N ILE A 216 8.39 2.86 -12.07
CA ILE A 216 8.08 2.90 -13.50
C ILE A 216 6.81 2.16 -13.87
N ALA A 217 6.39 1.20 -13.07
CA ALA A 217 5.15 0.46 -13.27
C ALA A 217 4.65 -0.15 -11.97
N LYS A 218 3.36 -0.46 -11.95
CA LYS A 218 2.72 -1.40 -11.04
C LYS A 218 2.14 -2.53 -11.86
N ILE A 219 2.41 -3.77 -11.48
CA ILE A 219 1.85 -4.96 -12.11
C ILE A 219 0.88 -5.57 -11.14
N ILE A 220 -0.38 -5.71 -11.55
CA ILE A 220 -1.47 -6.16 -10.70
C ILE A 220 -2.08 -7.42 -11.29
N VAL A 221 -2.21 -8.47 -10.47
CA VAL A 221 -2.86 -9.72 -10.82
C VAL A 221 -4.06 -9.98 -9.91
N HIS A 222 -5.05 -10.70 -10.44
CA HIS A 222 -6.21 -11.15 -9.68
C HIS A 222 -6.51 -12.61 -10.07
N ALA A 223 -6.89 -13.42 -9.08
CA ALA A 223 -7.31 -14.82 -9.27
C ALA A 223 -8.36 -15.21 -8.21
N ASP A 224 -8.90 -16.43 -8.33
CA ASP A 224 -9.93 -16.94 -7.44
C ASP A 224 -9.44 -17.08 -5.99
N ASP A 225 -8.15 -17.32 -5.80
CA ASP A 225 -7.52 -17.40 -4.49
C ASP A 225 -6.07 -16.88 -4.52
N ARG A 226 -5.46 -16.78 -3.33
CA ARG A 226 -4.09 -16.28 -3.16
C ARG A 226 -3.04 -17.15 -3.85
N ALA A 227 -3.19 -18.47 -3.82
CA ALA A 227 -2.22 -19.39 -4.42
C ALA A 227 -2.20 -19.21 -5.96
N ALA A 228 -3.38 -19.17 -6.56
CA ALA A 228 -3.54 -18.90 -7.99
C ALA A 228 -3.02 -17.48 -8.37
N ALA A 229 -3.25 -16.47 -7.53
CA ALA A 229 -2.73 -15.12 -7.76
C ALA A 229 -1.19 -15.11 -7.74
N ILE A 230 -0.54 -15.83 -6.81
CA ILE A 230 0.92 -15.95 -6.75
C ILE A 230 1.47 -16.61 -8.02
N GLU A 231 0.89 -17.74 -8.47
CA GLU A 231 1.36 -18.42 -9.68
C GLU A 231 1.15 -17.57 -10.94
N LYS A 232 0.03 -16.86 -11.01
CA LYS A 232 -0.22 -15.90 -12.08
C LYS A 232 0.82 -14.76 -12.06
N LEU A 233 1.14 -14.21 -10.88
CA LEU A 233 2.14 -13.15 -10.74
C LEU A 233 3.53 -13.63 -11.22
N LYS A 234 3.97 -14.82 -10.80
CA LYS A 234 5.25 -15.41 -11.25
C LYS A 234 5.32 -15.50 -12.77
N THR A 235 4.23 -15.96 -13.40
CA THR A 235 4.16 -16.05 -14.87
C THR A 235 4.26 -14.68 -15.50
N VAL A 236 3.49 -13.71 -15.02
CA VAL A 236 3.49 -12.34 -15.54
C VAL A 236 4.88 -11.68 -15.41
N LEU A 237 5.54 -11.83 -14.25
CA LEU A 237 6.88 -11.30 -14.04
C LEU A 237 7.90 -11.94 -14.98
N ALA A 238 7.84 -13.26 -15.16
CA ALA A 238 8.75 -13.99 -16.06
C ALA A 238 8.58 -13.59 -17.55
N GLU A 239 7.39 -13.16 -17.95
CA GLU A 239 7.10 -12.72 -19.32
C GLU A 239 7.30 -11.21 -19.53
N THR A 240 7.37 -10.41 -18.47
CA THR A 240 7.64 -8.97 -18.54
C THR A 240 9.05 -8.70 -19.03
N ARG A 241 9.21 -7.72 -19.94
CA ARG A 241 10.51 -7.30 -20.48
C ARG A 241 10.67 -5.79 -20.30
N LEU A 242 11.69 -5.43 -19.54
CA LEU A 242 12.10 -4.04 -19.28
C LEU A 242 13.62 -3.97 -19.48
N ASN A 243 14.06 -3.67 -20.70
CA ASN A 243 15.46 -3.67 -21.05
C ASN A 243 16.00 -2.24 -21.22
N GLY A 244 17.32 -2.09 -21.09
CA GLY A 244 18.04 -0.81 -21.22
C GLY A 244 18.50 -0.20 -19.90
N ILE A 245 17.86 -0.58 -18.80
CA ILE A 245 18.20 -0.18 -17.43
C ILE A 245 18.11 -1.38 -16.49
N SER A 246 18.66 -1.27 -15.29
CA SER A 246 18.40 -2.25 -14.22
C SER A 246 17.06 -1.94 -13.54
N THR A 247 16.32 -2.98 -13.20
CA THR A 247 15.08 -2.89 -12.43
C THR A 247 15.07 -3.92 -11.29
N ASN A 248 14.12 -3.80 -10.38
CA ASN A 248 13.90 -4.81 -9.33
C ASN A 248 13.06 -6.00 -9.80
N LEU A 249 12.86 -6.18 -11.10
CA LEU A 249 11.97 -7.21 -11.65
C LEU A 249 12.42 -8.64 -11.29
N ASP A 250 13.71 -8.89 -11.22
CA ASP A 250 14.30 -10.19 -10.89
C ASP A 250 14.43 -10.42 -9.36
N TYR A 251 14.20 -9.39 -8.56
CA TYR A 251 14.29 -9.41 -7.10
C TYR A 251 13.01 -9.92 -6.46
#